data_c081e68f2a7b9a6e4c4f4435bc413c06
#
_entry.id   c081e68f2a7b9a6e4c4f4435bc413c06
#
_cell.length_a   1.000
_cell.length_b   1.000
_cell.length_c   1.000
_cell.angle_alpha   90.00
_cell.angle_beta   90.00
_cell.angle_gamma   90.00
#
_symmetry.space_group_name_H-M   'P 1'
#
loop_
_entity.id
_entity.type
_entity.pdbx_description
1 polymer ?
#
loop_
_entity_poly.entity_id
_entity_poly.type
_entity_poly.pdbx_seq_one_letter_code
_entity_poly.pdbx_strand_id
1 'polypeptide(L)'
;MEDLERFKKFVRDNNPMVPDLLQEFEPVRKIDSVEDIDDCDWIHLMDEYDAVNITWKAQMMAQEVEDALGSDEYTCHIQEYPKTGRVGVIIDGTQEFLGKKSECENYLQGFIRALEIAKENQ
;
A
#
# COMPACT_ATOMS: atom_id res chain seq x y z
N MET A 1 -6.22 9.74 -2.62
CA MET A 1 -5.84 9.44 -1.21
C MET A 1 -4.37 9.76 -1.02
N GLU A 2 -4.02 10.50 0.01
CA GLU A 2 -2.64 10.83 0.31
C GLU A 2 -1.89 9.62 0.87
N ASP A 3 -0.56 9.62 0.73
CA ASP A 3 0.27 8.49 1.15
C ASP A 3 0.13 8.17 2.64
N LEU A 4 0.04 9.20 3.48
CA LEU A 4 -0.14 9.02 4.91
C LEU A 4 -1.46 8.30 5.23
N GLU A 5 -2.53 8.66 4.54
CA GLU A 5 -3.83 8.01 4.73
C GLU A 5 -3.80 6.55 4.28
N ARG A 6 -3.10 6.26 3.18
CA ARG A 6 -2.88 4.88 2.73
C ARG A 6 -2.09 4.08 3.76
N PHE A 7 -1.06 4.68 4.34
CA PHE A 7 -0.26 4.02 5.36
C PHE A 7 -1.08 3.72 6.62
N LYS A 8 -1.88 4.68 7.08
CA LYS A 8 -2.76 4.49 8.24
C LYS A 8 -3.74 3.35 8.00
N LYS A 9 -4.34 3.29 6.81
CA LYS A 9 -5.26 2.20 6.45
C LYS A 9 -4.52 0.87 6.40
N PHE A 10 -3.33 0.83 5.81
CA PHE A 10 -2.50 -0.37 5.75
C PHE A 10 -2.22 -0.92 7.14
N VAL A 11 -1.82 -0.04 8.07
CA VAL A 11 -1.53 -0.40 9.45
C VAL A 11 -2.78 -0.94 10.15
N ARG A 12 -3.93 -0.32 9.97
CA ARG A 12 -5.19 -0.76 10.56
C ARG A 12 -5.63 -2.12 10.03
N ASP A 13 -5.48 -2.34 8.72
CA ASP A 13 -5.88 -3.59 8.07
C ASP A 13 -4.97 -4.75 8.46
N ASN A 14 -3.72 -4.46 8.85
CA ASN A 14 -2.74 -5.46 9.29
C ASN A 14 -2.53 -5.43 10.80
N ASN A 15 -3.59 -5.14 11.53
CA ASN A 15 -3.58 -4.88 12.98
C ASN A 15 -2.81 -5.91 13.84
N PRO A 16 -2.84 -7.23 13.59
CA PRO A 16 -2.05 -8.16 14.42
C PRO A 16 -0.54 -7.96 14.35
N MET A 17 -0.03 -7.33 13.29
CA MET A 17 1.39 -7.07 13.11
C MET A 17 1.82 -5.68 13.62
N VAL A 18 0.86 -4.78 13.84
CA VAL A 18 1.13 -3.40 14.22
C VAL A 18 1.79 -3.26 15.57
N PRO A 19 1.36 -3.96 16.63
CA PRO A 19 2.01 -3.84 17.93
C PRO A 19 3.49 -4.19 17.90
N ASP A 20 3.87 -5.21 17.13
CA ASP A 20 5.27 -5.63 16.99
C ASP A 20 6.08 -4.58 16.24
N LEU A 21 5.52 -4.02 15.16
CA LEU A 21 6.16 -2.94 14.40
C LEU A 21 6.33 -1.68 15.24
N LEU A 22 5.30 -1.31 15.99
CA LEU A 22 5.36 -0.13 16.85
C LEU A 22 6.38 -0.30 17.98
N GLN A 23 6.49 -1.47 18.57
CA GLN A 23 7.48 -1.77 19.60
C GLN A 23 8.90 -1.74 19.04
N GLU A 24 9.09 -2.17 17.80
CA GLU A 24 10.38 -2.15 17.16
C GLU A 24 10.88 -0.73 16.90
N PHE A 25 9.99 0.17 16.45
CA PHE A 25 10.36 1.54 16.11
C PHE A 25 10.27 2.53 17.29
N GLU A 26 9.46 2.24 18.31
CA GLU A 26 9.28 3.08 19.48
C GLU A 26 9.36 2.25 20.78
N PRO A 27 10.54 1.65 21.07
CA PRO A 27 10.66 0.72 22.20
C PRO A 27 10.49 1.35 23.59
N VAL A 28 10.64 2.67 23.70
CA VAL A 28 10.52 3.41 24.96
C VAL A 28 9.11 3.87 25.23
N ARG A 29 8.25 3.90 24.20
CA ARG A 29 6.90 4.41 24.27
C ARG A 29 5.90 3.27 24.17
N LYS A 30 5.10 3.13 25.19
CA LYS A 30 4.06 2.10 25.20
C LYS A 30 2.85 2.59 24.42
N ILE A 31 2.67 2.06 23.20
CA ILE A 31 1.52 2.36 22.36
C ILE A 31 0.59 1.15 22.40
N ASP A 32 -0.54 1.29 23.10
CA ASP A 32 -1.51 0.21 23.26
C ASP A 32 -2.50 0.14 22.10
N SER A 33 -2.65 1.25 21.35
CA SER A 33 -3.62 1.35 20.26
C SER A 33 -3.09 2.24 19.14
N VAL A 34 -3.50 1.93 17.91
CA VAL A 34 -3.21 2.74 16.72
C VAL A 34 -3.75 4.17 16.89
N GLU A 35 -4.83 4.33 17.66
CA GLU A 35 -5.47 5.63 17.90
C GLU A 35 -4.60 6.56 18.76
N ASP A 36 -3.63 6.02 19.50
CA ASP A 36 -2.74 6.79 20.37
C ASP A 36 -1.53 7.38 19.65
N ILE A 37 -1.44 7.19 18.34
CA ILE A 37 -0.31 7.65 17.53
C ILE A 37 -0.56 9.06 17.00
N ASP A 38 0.35 10.01 17.33
CA ASP A 38 0.30 11.38 16.81
C ASP A 38 0.66 11.42 15.31
N ASP A 39 0.25 12.46 14.60
CA ASP A 39 0.54 12.62 13.19
C ASP A 39 2.05 12.66 12.89
N CYS A 40 2.84 13.28 13.77
CA CYS A 40 4.31 13.31 13.62
C CYS A 40 4.90 11.90 13.72
N ASP A 41 4.39 11.11 14.65
CA ASP A 41 4.81 9.72 14.83
C ASP A 41 4.40 8.86 13.64
N TRP A 42 3.21 9.11 13.08
CA TRP A 42 2.75 8.44 11.88
C TRP A 42 3.69 8.66 10.69
N ILE A 43 4.13 9.91 10.49
CA ILE A 43 5.04 10.24 9.38
C ILE A 43 6.38 9.52 9.57
N HIS A 44 6.90 9.52 10.81
CA HIS A 44 8.15 8.84 11.14
C HIS A 44 8.04 7.32 10.91
N LEU A 45 6.94 6.71 11.38
CA LEU A 45 6.69 5.29 11.18
C LEU A 45 6.58 4.92 9.70
N MET A 46 5.93 5.78 8.92
CA MET A 46 5.81 5.57 7.47
C MET A 46 7.18 5.55 6.79
N ASP A 47 8.05 6.49 7.13
CA ASP A 47 9.40 6.56 6.59
C ASP A 47 10.22 5.33 6.97
N GLU A 48 10.15 4.91 8.23
CA GLU A 48 10.86 3.73 8.71
C GLU A 48 10.33 2.45 8.06
N TYR A 49 9.01 2.35 7.91
CA TYR A 49 8.38 1.18 7.31
C TYR A 49 8.70 1.08 5.81
N ASP A 50 8.75 2.21 5.12
CA ASP A 50 9.07 2.25 3.69
C ASP A 50 10.48 1.69 3.42
N ALA A 51 11.39 1.82 4.37
CA ALA A 51 12.74 1.29 4.26
C ALA A 51 12.78 -0.25 4.33
N VAL A 52 11.83 -0.88 5.04
CA VAL A 52 11.81 -2.34 5.22
C VAL A 52 10.80 -3.04 4.32
N ASN A 53 9.74 -2.37 3.93
CA ASN A 53 8.74 -2.92 3.00
C ASN A 53 8.49 -1.93 1.87
N ILE A 54 9.36 -1.97 0.88
CA ILE A 54 9.39 -0.99 -0.20
C ILE A 54 8.15 -1.04 -1.12
N THR A 55 7.36 -2.09 -1.05
CA THR A 55 6.18 -2.25 -1.91
C THR A 55 4.85 -2.03 -1.19
N TRP A 56 4.85 -1.59 0.08
CA TRP A 56 3.61 -1.42 0.84
C TRP A 56 2.62 -0.49 0.12
N LYS A 57 3.13 0.61 -0.44
CA LYS A 57 2.32 1.61 -1.13
C LYS A 57 1.71 1.04 -2.41
N ALA A 58 2.50 0.30 -3.19
CA ALA A 58 2.01 -0.38 -4.38
C ALA A 58 0.95 -1.42 -4.01
N GLN A 59 1.15 -2.15 -2.92
CA GLN A 59 0.18 -3.13 -2.43
C GLN A 59 -1.14 -2.46 -2.05
N MET A 60 -1.11 -1.30 -1.39
CA MET A 60 -2.31 -0.55 -1.04
C MET A 60 -3.03 -0.02 -2.28
N MET A 61 -2.28 0.46 -3.26
CA MET A 61 -2.85 0.91 -4.53
C MET A 61 -3.49 -0.25 -5.30
N ALA A 62 -2.85 -1.43 -5.29
CA ALA A 62 -3.42 -2.64 -5.90
C ALA A 62 -4.75 -3.02 -5.24
N GLN A 63 -4.83 -2.89 -3.91
CA GLN A 63 -6.08 -3.14 -3.19
C GLN A 63 -7.16 -2.13 -3.59
N GLU A 64 -6.82 -0.86 -3.76
CA GLU A 64 -7.77 0.15 -4.24
C GLU A 64 -8.30 -0.19 -5.63
N VAL A 65 -7.45 -0.68 -6.53
CA VAL A 65 -7.85 -1.12 -7.87
C VAL A 65 -8.80 -2.32 -7.77
N GLU A 66 -8.46 -3.30 -6.96
CA GLU A 66 -9.28 -4.50 -6.75
C GLU A 66 -10.66 -4.13 -6.21
N ASP A 67 -10.72 -3.24 -5.23
CA ASP A 67 -11.99 -2.76 -4.65
C ASP A 67 -12.84 -2.02 -5.70
N ALA A 68 -12.20 -1.22 -6.54
CA ALA A 68 -12.89 -0.45 -7.58
C ALA A 68 -13.43 -1.32 -8.72
N LEU A 69 -12.71 -2.41 -9.04
CA LEU A 69 -13.13 -3.36 -10.08
C LEU A 69 -14.17 -4.38 -9.60
N GLY A 70 -14.32 -4.51 -8.29
CA GLY A 70 -15.13 -5.56 -7.69
C GLY A 70 -14.27 -6.79 -7.40
N SER A 71 -13.92 -7.00 -6.12
CA SER A 71 -12.99 -8.04 -5.69
C SER A 71 -13.46 -9.47 -5.99
N ASP A 72 -14.76 -9.66 -6.24
CA ASP A 72 -15.30 -10.97 -6.61
C ASP A 72 -15.05 -11.34 -8.08
N GLU A 73 -14.79 -10.34 -8.94
CA GLU A 73 -14.60 -10.55 -10.37
C GLU A 73 -13.13 -10.49 -10.78
N TYR A 74 -12.37 -9.58 -10.19
CA TYR A 74 -10.97 -9.35 -10.57
C TYR A 74 -10.08 -9.27 -9.35
N THR A 75 -8.91 -9.86 -9.45
CA THR A 75 -7.86 -9.73 -8.44
C THR A 75 -6.77 -8.79 -8.95
N CYS A 76 -6.14 -8.06 -8.03
CA CYS A 76 -5.00 -7.20 -8.37
C CYS A 76 -3.98 -7.31 -7.24
N HIS A 77 -2.77 -7.74 -7.57
CA HIS A 77 -1.71 -7.87 -6.57
C HIS A 77 -0.35 -7.51 -7.14
N ILE A 78 0.61 -7.34 -6.25
CA ILE A 78 1.97 -6.93 -6.58
C ILE A 78 2.90 -8.14 -6.45
N GLN A 79 3.74 -8.32 -7.47
CA GLN A 79 4.76 -9.35 -7.47
C GLN A 79 6.14 -8.71 -7.43
N GLU A 80 6.95 -9.07 -6.45
CA GLU A 80 8.33 -8.61 -6.36
C GLU A 80 9.26 -9.58 -7.06
N TYR A 81 10.28 -9.02 -7.74
CA TYR A 81 11.35 -9.77 -8.38
C TYR A 81 12.69 -9.31 -7.80
N PRO A 82 13.11 -9.88 -6.64
CA PRO A 82 14.28 -9.39 -5.91
C PRO A 82 15.58 -9.42 -6.70
N LYS A 83 15.72 -10.37 -7.62
CA LYS A 83 16.95 -10.53 -8.43
C LYS A 83 17.18 -9.36 -9.39
N THR A 84 16.09 -8.76 -9.89
CA THR A 84 16.18 -7.66 -10.86
C THR A 84 15.81 -6.32 -10.24
N GLY A 85 15.25 -6.33 -9.02
CA GLY A 85 14.73 -5.14 -8.37
C GLY A 85 13.46 -4.59 -9.02
N ARG A 86 12.80 -5.39 -9.85
CA ARG A 86 11.58 -4.98 -10.54
C ARG A 86 10.35 -5.39 -9.76
N VAL A 87 9.24 -4.71 -10.06
CA VAL A 87 7.94 -4.94 -9.44
C VAL A 87 6.91 -5.09 -10.55
N GLY A 88 6.08 -6.13 -10.46
CA GLY A 88 5.02 -6.39 -11.44
C GLY A 88 3.65 -6.17 -10.85
N VAL A 89 2.71 -5.76 -11.71
CA VAL A 89 1.28 -5.66 -11.38
C VAL A 89 0.57 -6.80 -12.07
N ILE A 90 -0.11 -7.64 -11.30
CA ILE A 90 -0.82 -8.81 -11.81
C ILE A 90 -2.31 -8.59 -11.60
N ILE A 91 -3.06 -8.55 -12.70
CA ILE A 91 -4.51 -8.38 -12.69
C ILE A 91 -5.13 -9.63 -13.28
N ASP A 92 -5.98 -10.27 -12.49
CA ASP A 92 -6.70 -11.49 -12.87
C ASP A 92 -5.77 -12.59 -13.42
N GLY A 93 -4.60 -12.73 -12.75
CA GLY A 93 -3.62 -13.76 -13.10
C GLY A 93 -2.68 -13.39 -14.26
N THR A 94 -2.84 -12.22 -14.87
CA THR A 94 -2.01 -11.75 -15.99
C THR A 94 -1.13 -10.59 -15.55
N GLN A 95 0.17 -10.66 -15.85
CA GLN A 95 1.08 -9.55 -15.56
C GLN A 95 0.87 -8.43 -16.57
N GLU A 96 0.25 -7.35 -16.12
CA GLU A 96 -0.10 -6.19 -16.95
C GLU A 96 0.99 -5.14 -16.98
N PHE A 97 1.87 -5.12 -15.99
CA PHE A 97 2.96 -4.15 -15.90
C PHE A 97 4.17 -4.77 -15.20
N LEU A 98 5.35 -4.37 -15.65
CA LEU A 98 6.62 -4.74 -15.00
C LEU A 98 7.59 -3.58 -15.13
N GLY A 99 8.17 -3.13 -14.03
CA GLY A 99 9.11 -2.02 -14.03
C GLY A 99 9.67 -1.75 -12.64
N LYS A 100 10.24 -0.56 -12.45
CA LYS A 100 10.75 -0.14 -11.15
C LYS A 100 9.60 0.17 -10.20
N LYS A 101 9.90 0.20 -8.90
CA LYS A 101 8.91 0.53 -7.85
C LYS A 101 8.15 1.83 -8.18
N SER A 102 8.87 2.91 -8.50
CA SER A 102 8.26 4.20 -8.81
C SER A 102 7.37 4.16 -10.05
N GLU A 103 7.79 3.40 -11.07
CA GLU A 103 7.01 3.21 -12.29
C GLU A 103 5.74 2.42 -12.02
N CYS A 104 5.82 1.41 -11.16
CA CYS A 104 4.69 0.60 -10.72
C CYS A 104 3.67 1.46 -9.99
N GLU A 105 4.11 2.29 -9.06
CA GLU A 105 3.25 3.21 -8.31
C GLU A 105 2.56 4.20 -9.25
N ASN A 106 3.29 4.75 -10.23
CA ASN A 106 2.72 5.66 -11.22
C ASN A 106 1.68 4.97 -12.11
N TYR A 107 1.95 3.72 -12.52
CA TYR A 107 1.00 2.92 -13.29
C TYR A 107 -0.31 2.72 -12.51
N LEU A 108 -0.20 2.31 -11.26
CA LEU A 108 -1.37 2.09 -10.40
C LEU A 108 -2.12 3.38 -10.11
N GLN A 109 -1.40 4.49 -9.90
CA GLN A 109 -2.02 5.79 -9.67
C GLN A 109 -2.86 6.22 -10.89
N GLY A 110 -2.31 6.04 -12.09
CA GLY A 110 -3.04 6.33 -13.34
C GLY A 110 -4.25 5.43 -13.50
N PHE A 111 -4.12 4.16 -13.15
CA PHE A 111 -5.23 3.19 -13.21
C PHE A 111 -6.36 3.60 -12.26
N ILE A 112 -6.03 3.93 -11.03
CA ILE A 112 -6.99 4.40 -10.02
C ILE A 112 -7.70 5.66 -10.52
N ARG A 113 -6.94 6.62 -11.07
CA ARG A 113 -7.49 7.86 -11.61
C ARG A 113 -8.47 7.60 -12.75
N ALA A 114 -8.11 6.68 -13.66
CA ALA A 114 -8.99 6.29 -14.76
C ALA A 114 -10.30 5.67 -14.27
N LEU A 115 -10.22 4.83 -13.24
CA LEU A 115 -11.41 4.21 -12.63
C LEU A 115 -12.32 5.24 -11.95
N GLU A 116 -11.73 6.23 -11.28
CA GLU A 116 -12.47 7.32 -10.65
C GLU A 116 -13.23 8.15 -11.70
N ILE A 117 -12.57 8.48 -12.81
CA ILE A 117 -13.18 9.23 -13.91
C ILE A 117 -14.33 8.42 -14.52
N ALA A 118 -14.14 7.14 -14.77
CA ALA A 118 -15.18 6.27 -15.30
C ALA A 118 -16.39 6.19 -14.38
N LYS A 119 -16.16 6.16 -13.07
CA LYS A 119 -17.23 6.12 -12.07
C LYS A 119 -18.01 7.43 -12.03
N GLU A 120 -17.32 8.57 -12.15
CA GLU A 120 -17.94 9.89 -12.16
C GLU A 120 -18.85 10.10 -13.38
N ASN A 121 -18.58 9.41 -14.48
CA ASN A 121 -19.32 9.54 -15.74
C ASN A 121 -20.48 8.53 -15.88
N GLN A 122 -20.75 7.75 -14.84
CA GLN A 122 -21.89 6.83 -14.82
C GLN A 122 -23.17 7.46 -14.27
#